data_a24bb82dcebcdfb434b699c7c7f5fe08
#
_entry.id   a24bb82dcebcdfb434b699c7c7f5fe08
#
_cell.length_a   1.000
_cell.length_b   1.000
_cell.length_c   1.000
_cell.angle_alpha   90.00
_cell.angle_beta   90.00
_cell.angle_gamma   90.00
#
_symmetry.space_group_name_H-M   'P 1'
#
loop_
_entity.id
_entity.type
_entity.pdbx_description
1 polymer ?
#
loop_
_entity_poly.entity_id
_entity_poly.type
_entity_poly.pdbx_seq_one_letter_code
_entity_poly.pdbx_strand_id
1 'polypeptide(L)'
;MAIDECLATIRAAAPGLDDGQVQLILDEVSDIAERLQADKNIADLNSAVADAVAQKVDAEMRAAINEKRNAAMNYKVRLRFIQRLREVPAKDVPVFLESILAGQEGNSLYKSSIERTKKAYEGHSYAIFFDGVERRGLSRGEAITFLRKEQNGQALMKESYDPGSSGNPTAKIIAEAMEETNEHLRKLANKYGADVARIPGYLVKQSHDSLKITKATKDAWVRDILPLLDEGRTFDGPKTDAEKIEYL
;
A
#
# COMPACT_ATOMS: atom_id res chain seq x y z
N MET A 1 -8.21 -10.55 33.51
CA MET A 1 -8.97 -11.40 32.58
C MET A 1 -8.15 -12.65 32.33
N ALA A 2 -8.73 -13.83 32.50
CA ALA A 2 -7.97 -15.06 32.25
C ALA A 2 -7.74 -15.21 30.74
N ILE A 3 -6.57 -15.69 30.31
CA ILE A 3 -6.21 -15.92 28.90
C ILE A 3 -7.27 -16.73 28.18
N ASP A 4 -7.88 -17.69 28.87
CA ASP A 4 -8.95 -18.54 28.32
C ASP A 4 -10.22 -17.76 27.95
N GLU A 5 -10.58 -16.70 28.69
CA GLU A 5 -11.73 -15.83 28.37
C GLU A 5 -11.42 -14.95 27.14
N CYS A 6 -10.19 -14.46 27.00
CA CYS A 6 -9.76 -13.75 25.81
C CYS A 6 -9.79 -14.65 24.58
N LEU A 7 -9.27 -15.88 24.69
CA LEU A 7 -9.30 -16.89 23.63
C LEU A 7 -10.73 -17.19 23.18
N ALA A 8 -11.64 -17.43 24.13
CA ALA A 8 -13.05 -17.70 23.83
C ALA A 8 -13.72 -16.51 23.13
N THR A 9 -13.40 -15.29 23.55
CA THR A 9 -13.94 -14.06 22.96
C THR A 9 -13.43 -13.85 21.54
N ILE A 10 -12.14 -14.04 21.29
CA ILE A 10 -11.54 -13.91 19.93
C ILE A 10 -12.14 -14.95 18.99
N ARG A 11 -12.26 -16.23 19.42
CA ARG A 11 -12.87 -17.29 18.61
C ARG A 11 -14.32 -17.03 18.30
N ALA A 12 -15.10 -16.48 19.25
CA ALA A 12 -16.49 -16.11 19.03
C ALA A 12 -16.64 -14.94 18.07
N ALA A 13 -15.75 -13.95 18.15
CA ALA A 13 -15.76 -12.77 17.27
C ALA A 13 -15.24 -13.08 15.85
N ALA A 14 -14.34 -14.04 15.72
CA ALA A 14 -13.68 -14.36 14.47
C ALA A 14 -13.63 -15.88 14.18
N PRO A 15 -14.76 -16.52 13.90
CA PRO A 15 -14.87 -17.98 13.75
C PRO A 15 -14.12 -18.53 12.51
N GLY A 16 -13.53 -17.69 11.69
CA GLY A 16 -12.79 -18.07 10.48
C GLY A 16 -11.27 -18.10 10.64
N LEU A 17 -10.74 -17.75 11.81
CA LEU A 17 -9.30 -17.77 12.09
C LEU A 17 -8.87 -19.16 12.58
N ASP A 18 -7.68 -19.59 12.17
CA ASP A 18 -7.04 -20.81 12.71
C ASP A 18 -6.39 -20.54 14.08
N ASP A 19 -5.98 -21.62 14.77
CA ASP A 19 -5.41 -21.53 16.11
C ASP A 19 -4.09 -20.72 16.13
N GLY A 20 -3.29 -20.77 15.06
CA GLY A 20 -2.05 -19.98 14.95
C GLY A 20 -2.33 -18.50 14.82
N GLN A 21 -3.33 -18.11 14.05
CA GLN A 21 -3.77 -16.72 13.90
C GLN A 21 -4.36 -16.18 15.21
N VAL A 22 -5.12 -17.01 15.93
CA VAL A 22 -5.65 -16.63 17.25
C VAL A 22 -4.52 -16.42 18.27
N GLN A 23 -3.49 -17.26 18.25
CA GLN A 23 -2.32 -17.10 19.14
C GLN A 23 -1.55 -15.81 18.84
N LEU A 24 -1.30 -15.51 17.57
CA LEU A 24 -0.66 -14.26 17.15
C LEU A 24 -1.43 -13.03 17.62
N ILE A 25 -2.76 -13.05 17.54
CA ILE A 25 -3.59 -11.96 18.06
C ILE A 25 -3.42 -11.81 19.58
N LEU A 26 -3.37 -12.92 20.31
CA LEU A 26 -3.19 -12.88 21.77
C LEU A 26 -1.83 -12.29 22.17
N ASP A 27 -0.77 -12.71 21.51
CA ASP A 27 0.58 -12.20 21.76
C ASP A 27 0.64 -10.70 21.50
N GLU A 28 0.07 -10.23 20.38
CA GLU A 28 -0.03 -8.80 20.09
C GLU A 28 -0.94 -8.02 21.05
N VAL A 29 -2.04 -8.63 21.52
CA VAL A 29 -2.90 -8.01 22.54
C VAL A 29 -2.14 -7.79 23.83
N SER A 30 -1.31 -8.76 24.23
CA SER A 30 -0.43 -8.62 25.38
C SER A 30 0.55 -7.44 25.21
N ASP A 31 1.22 -7.38 24.07
CA ASP A 31 2.15 -6.30 23.73
C ASP A 31 1.47 -4.93 23.67
N ILE A 32 0.24 -4.86 23.13
CA ILE A 32 -0.55 -3.63 23.09
C ILE A 32 -0.93 -3.21 24.50
N ALA A 33 -1.38 -4.13 25.34
CA ALA A 33 -1.76 -3.84 26.71
C ALA A 33 -0.59 -3.32 27.53
N GLU A 34 0.61 -3.92 27.39
CA GLU A 34 1.83 -3.44 28.06
C GLU A 34 2.22 -2.04 27.59
N ARG A 35 2.19 -1.77 26.27
CA ARG A 35 2.49 -0.44 25.72
C ARG A 35 1.50 0.62 26.18
N LEU A 36 0.20 0.32 26.16
CA LEU A 36 -0.84 1.24 26.60
C LEU A 36 -0.80 1.48 28.11
N GLN A 37 -0.40 0.48 28.89
CA GLN A 37 -0.22 0.64 30.35
C GLN A 37 0.93 1.58 30.68
N ALA A 38 1.95 1.66 29.81
CA ALA A 38 3.07 2.60 29.98
C ALA A 38 2.69 4.06 29.64
N ASP A 39 1.60 4.28 28.91
CA ASP A 39 1.12 5.63 28.54
C ASP A 39 0.22 6.20 29.65
N LYS A 40 0.77 7.15 30.41
CA LYS A 40 0.07 7.82 31.53
C LYS A 40 -1.11 8.71 31.10
N ASN A 41 -1.31 8.94 29.81
CA ASN A 41 -2.39 9.78 29.28
C ASN A 41 -3.68 9.00 28.96
N ILE A 42 -3.69 7.68 29.12
CA ILE A 42 -4.85 6.85 28.83
C ILE A 42 -5.77 6.86 30.06
N ALA A 43 -6.94 7.48 29.90
CA ALA A 43 -7.93 7.59 30.99
C ALA A 43 -8.66 6.25 31.26
N ASP A 44 -8.84 5.42 30.23
CA ASP A 44 -9.47 4.08 30.33
C ASP A 44 -8.67 3.05 29.52
N LEU A 45 -7.76 2.37 30.21
CA LEU A 45 -6.90 1.35 29.63
C LEU A 45 -7.71 0.17 29.06
N ASN A 46 -8.79 -0.25 29.72
CA ASN A 46 -9.59 -1.38 29.26
C ASN A 46 -10.29 -1.07 27.95
N SER A 47 -10.85 0.14 27.82
CA SER A 47 -11.45 0.58 26.54
C SER A 47 -10.42 0.69 25.43
N ALA A 48 -9.26 1.28 25.70
CA ALA A 48 -8.20 1.41 24.69
C ALA A 48 -7.66 0.05 24.22
N VAL A 49 -7.50 -0.90 25.12
CA VAL A 49 -7.09 -2.27 24.77
C VAL A 49 -8.20 -2.96 23.96
N ALA A 50 -9.47 -2.84 24.37
CA ALA A 50 -10.60 -3.44 23.65
C ALA A 50 -10.71 -2.92 22.21
N ASP A 51 -10.55 -1.62 22.02
CA ASP A 51 -10.56 -0.98 20.67
C ASP A 51 -9.38 -1.46 19.81
N ALA A 52 -8.19 -1.54 20.38
CA ALA A 52 -7.00 -2.02 19.66
C ALA A 52 -7.14 -3.50 19.26
N VAL A 53 -7.68 -4.34 20.15
CA VAL A 53 -7.99 -5.75 19.87
C VAL A 53 -9.03 -5.87 18.76
N ALA A 54 -10.13 -5.11 18.85
CA ALA A 54 -11.19 -5.13 17.84
C ALA A 54 -10.63 -4.75 16.45
N GLN A 55 -9.79 -3.71 16.37
CA GLN A 55 -9.14 -3.30 15.12
C GLN A 55 -8.22 -4.40 14.56
N LYS A 56 -7.49 -5.10 15.44
CA LYS A 56 -6.58 -6.18 15.02
C LYS A 56 -7.35 -7.39 14.49
N VAL A 57 -8.35 -7.85 15.22
CA VAL A 57 -9.23 -8.96 14.81
C VAL A 57 -9.87 -8.66 13.45
N ASP A 58 -10.37 -7.44 13.27
CA ASP A 58 -11.00 -7.01 12.02
C ASP A 58 -9.99 -6.98 10.85
N ALA A 59 -8.74 -6.58 11.10
CA ALA A 59 -7.67 -6.59 10.10
C ALA A 59 -7.30 -8.03 9.69
N GLU A 60 -7.13 -8.96 10.65
CA GLU A 60 -6.82 -10.36 10.37
C GLU A 60 -7.96 -11.07 9.62
N MET A 61 -9.21 -10.82 10.01
CA MET A 61 -10.37 -11.35 9.29
C MET A 61 -10.40 -10.85 7.82
N ARG A 62 -10.14 -9.56 7.61
CA ARG A 62 -10.06 -8.99 6.26
C ARG A 62 -8.93 -9.62 5.46
N ALA A 63 -7.75 -9.81 6.05
CA ALA A 63 -6.61 -10.45 5.40
C ALA A 63 -6.95 -11.88 4.96
N ALA A 64 -7.54 -12.69 5.84
CA ALA A 64 -7.96 -14.06 5.53
C ALA A 64 -9.02 -14.14 4.41
N ILE A 65 -10.00 -13.23 4.43
CA ILE A 65 -11.00 -13.13 3.35
C ILE A 65 -10.36 -12.75 2.03
N ASN A 66 -9.44 -11.79 2.04
CA ASN A 66 -8.74 -11.32 0.84
C ASN A 66 -7.82 -12.41 0.26
N GLU A 67 -7.13 -13.17 1.10
CA GLU A 67 -6.32 -14.31 0.67
C GLU A 67 -7.16 -15.34 -0.10
N LYS A 68 -8.29 -15.78 0.48
CA LYS A 68 -9.23 -16.72 -0.18
C LYS A 68 -9.77 -16.16 -1.50
N ARG A 69 -10.12 -14.87 -1.52
CA ARG A 69 -10.59 -14.19 -2.72
C ARG A 69 -9.51 -14.12 -3.80
N ASN A 70 -8.27 -13.79 -3.43
CA ASN A 70 -7.13 -13.73 -4.34
C ASN A 70 -6.81 -15.10 -4.91
N ALA A 71 -6.83 -16.16 -4.10
CA ALA A 71 -6.65 -17.53 -4.55
C ALA A 71 -7.73 -17.93 -5.58
N ALA A 72 -9.00 -17.61 -5.33
CA ALA A 72 -10.10 -17.89 -6.24
C ALA A 72 -9.98 -17.10 -7.55
N MET A 73 -9.57 -15.83 -7.49
CA MET A 73 -9.34 -14.99 -8.67
C MET A 73 -8.18 -15.53 -9.51
N ASN A 74 -7.05 -15.86 -8.89
CA ASN A 74 -5.90 -16.44 -9.55
C ASN A 74 -6.25 -17.76 -10.25
N TYR A 75 -7.02 -18.61 -9.59
CA TYR A 75 -7.52 -19.86 -10.20
C TYR A 75 -8.37 -19.59 -11.45
N LYS A 76 -9.32 -18.65 -11.38
CA LYS A 76 -10.15 -18.26 -12.54
C LYS A 76 -9.31 -17.70 -13.70
N VAL A 77 -8.32 -16.88 -13.40
CA VAL A 77 -7.42 -16.32 -14.42
C VAL A 77 -6.62 -17.43 -15.10
N ARG A 78 -6.05 -18.37 -14.30
CA ARG A 78 -5.31 -19.54 -14.83
C ARG A 78 -6.18 -20.43 -15.71
N LEU A 79 -7.42 -20.72 -15.28
CA LEU A 79 -8.35 -21.52 -16.09
C LEU A 79 -8.66 -20.85 -17.43
N ARG A 80 -8.98 -19.57 -17.42
CA ARG A 80 -9.26 -18.81 -18.67
C ARG A 80 -8.04 -18.76 -19.58
N PHE A 81 -6.85 -18.62 -19.02
CA PHE A 81 -5.60 -18.65 -19.77
C PHE A 81 -5.41 -20.01 -20.46
N ILE A 82 -5.55 -21.13 -19.72
CA ILE A 82 -5.42 -22.50 -20.25
C ILE A 82 -6.46 -22.76 -21.33
N GLN A 83 -7.72 -22.34 -21.12
CA GLN A 83 -8.77 -22.48 -22.12
C GLN A 83 -8.40 -21.79 -23.44
N ARG A 84 -7.98 -20.53 -23.35
CA ARG A 84 -7.56 -19.75 -24.53
C ARG A 84 -6.32 -20.34 -25.21
N LEU A 85 -5.33 -20.79 -24.43
CA LEU A 85 -4.13 -21.41 -24.98
C LEU A 85 -4.45 -22.68 -25.78
N ARG A 86 -5.45 -23.46 -25.37
CA ARG A 86 -5.90 -24.65 -26.10
C ARG A 86 -6.55 -24.35 -27.44
N GLU A 87 -7.11 -23.14 -27.60
CA GLU A 87 -7.74 -22.68 -28.84
C GLU A 87 -6.73 -22.12 -29.84
N VAL A 88 -5.49 -21.87 -29.42
CA VAL A 88 -4.43 -21.30 -30.26
C VAL A 88 -3.69 -22.42 -31.00
N PRO A 89 -3.56 -22.35 -32.33
CA PRO A 89 -2.73 -23.28 -33.09
C PRO A 89 -1.30 -23.31 -32.60
N ALA A 90 -0.67 -24.47 -32.55
CA ALA A 90 0.69 -24.65 -31.99
C ALA A 90 1.73 -23.69 -32.58
N LYS A 91 1.64 -23.38 -33.86
CA LYS A 91 2.52 -22.42 -34.56
C LYS A 91 2.38 -20.98 -34.07
N ASP A 92 1.18 -20.61 -33.55
CA ASP A 92 0.86 -19.25 -33.12
C ASP A 92 1.03 -19.04 -31.61
N VAL A 93 1.38 -20.09 -30.84
CA VAL A 93 1.58 -20.03 -29.39
C VAL A 93 2.62 -18.99 -28.97
N PRO A 94 3.82 -18.89 -29.60
CA PRO A 94 4.79 -17.85 -29.23
C PRO A 94 4.23 -16.44 -29.41
N VAL A 95 3.57 -16.16 -30.52
CA VAL A 95 2.94 -14.85 -30.82
C VAL A 95 1.80 -14.56 -29.85
N PHE A 96 1.02 -15.57 -29.48
CA PHE A 96 -0.02 -15.44 -28.48
C PHE A 96 0.55 -15.05 -27.11
N LEU A 97 1.63 -15.71 -26.64
CA LEU A 97 2.27 -15.41 -25.37
C LEU A 97 2.87 -14.00 -25.37
N GLU A 98 3.54 -13.61 -26.46
CA GLU A 98 4.08 -12.26 -26.62
C GLU A 98 2.97 -11.20 -26.56
N SER A 99 1.84 -11.46 -27.24
CA SER A 99 0.69 -10.53 -27.27
C SER A 99 0.02 -10.31 -25.91
N ILE A 100 0.20 -11.23 -24.95
CA ILE A 100 -0.26 -11.05 -23.56
C ILE A 100 0.60 -10.01 -22.84
N LEU A 101 1.90 -10.00 -23.07
CA LEU A 101 2.85 -9.13 -22.40
C LEU A 101 2.88 -7.74 -23.06
N ALA A 102 3.17 -7.70 -24.33
CA ALA A 102 3.30 -6.49 -25.14
C ALA A 102 2.33 -6.56 -26.32
N GLY A 103 1.29 -5.71 -26.29
CA GLY A 103 0.35 -5.66 -27.41
C GLY A 103 1.02 -5.16 -28.68
N GLN A 104 1.14 -6.01 -29.69
CA GLN A 104 1.55 -5.58 -31.03
C GLN A 104 0.39 -4.89 -31.75
N GLU A 105 0.65 -3.75 -32.39
CA GLU A 105 -0.32 -3.10 -33.24
C GLU A 105 -0.72 -4.03 -34.40
N GLY A 106 -2.02 -4.23 -34.57
CA GLY A 106 -2.55 -5.07 -35.66
C GLY A 106 -2.76 -6.55 -35.30
N ASN A 107 -2.34 -7.05 -34.14
CA ASN A 107 -2.61 -8.41 -33.69
C ASN A 107 -3.93 -8.49 -32.94
N SER A 108 -4.97 -9.06 -33.60
CA SER A 108 -6.31 -9.21 -33.05
C SER A 108 -6.48 -10.36 -32.05
N LEU A 109 -5.47 -11.22 -31.86
CA LEU A 109 -5.53 -12.40 -30.99
C LEU A 109 -5.68 -12.02 -29.51
N TYR A 110 -5.22 -10.82 -29.12
CA TYR A 110 -5.39 -10.35 -27.75
C TYR A 110 -5.76 -8.86 -27.71
N LYS A 111 -6.98 -8.58 -27.26
CA LYS A 111 -7.53 -7.21 -27.19
C LYS A 111 -6.90 -6.34 -26.09
N SER A 112 -6.25 -6.95 -25.08
CA SER A 112 -5.61 -6.21 -23.99
C SER A 112 -4.36 -6.94 -23.49
N SER A 113 -3.20 -6.37 -23.74
CA SER A 113 -1.94 -6.82 -23.14
C SER A 113 -1.76 -6.23 -21.74
N ILE A 114 -0.84 -6.79 -20.95
CA ILE A 114 -0.46 -6.27 -19.63
C ILE A 114 0.04 -4.83 -19.77
N GLU A 115 0.92 -4.58 -20.75
CA GLU A 115 1.44 -3.24 -21.01
C GLU A 115 0.34 -2.24 -21.37
N ARG A 116 -0.58 -2.60 -22.25
CA ARG A 116 -1.70 -1.73 -22.65
C ARG A 116 -2.63 -1.44 -21.46
N THR A 117 -2.90 -2.46 -20.65
CA THR A 117 -3.70 -2.32 -19.44
C THR A 117 -3.02 -1.39 -18.43
N LYS A 118 -1.71 -1.55 -18.21
CA LYS A 118 -0.91 -0.66 -17.37
C LYS A 118 -1.00 0.78 -17.85
N LYS A 119 -0.72 1.03 -19.15
CA LYS A 119 -0.81 2.38 -19.73
C LYS A 119 -2.22 2.99 -19.63
N ALA A 120 -3.26 2.17 -19.77
CA ALA A 120 -4.65 2.62 -19.61
C ALA A 120 -4.94 3.06 -18.16
N TYR A 121 -4.47 2.32 -17.17
CA TYR A 121 -4.62 2.72 -15.76
C TYR A 121 -3.79 3.95 -15.40
N GLU A 122 -2.57 4.05 -15.91
CA GLU A 122 -1.73 5.25 -15.75
C GLU A 122 -2.42 6.48 -16.34
N GLY A 123 -2.89 6.38 -17.59
CA GLY A 123 -3.62 7.47 -18.24
C GLY A 123 -4.91 7.86 -17.52
N HIS A 124 -5.64 6.88 -17.00
CA HIS A 124 -6.85 7.14 -16.22
C HIS A 124 -6.53 7.86 -14.89
N SER A 125 -5.47 7.47 -14.21
CA SER A 125 -5.02 8.12 -12.97
C SER A 125 -4.61 9.57 -13.22
N TYR A 126 -3.89 9.85 -14.29
CA TYR A 126 -3.57 11.21 -14.71
C TYR A 126 -4.83 12.03 -15.05
N ALA A 127 -5.81 11.40 -15.71
CA ALA A 127 -7.07 12.06 -16.02
C ALA A 127 -7.83 12.47 -14.76
N ILE A 128 -7.92 11.59 -13.75
CA ILE A 128 -8.57 11.89 -12.46
C ILE A 128 -7.85 13.04 -11.76
N PHE A 129 -6.53 12.99 -11.71
CA PHE A 129 -5.73 14.03 -11.06
C PHE A 129 -5.95 15.41 -11.72
N PHE A 130 -5.80 15.49 -13.05
CA PHE A 130 -5.96 16.78 -13.73
C PHE A 130 -7.40 17.27 -13.75
N ASP A 131 -8.39 16.39 -13.84
CA ASP A 131 -9.80 16.77 -13.66
C ASP A 131 -10.05 17.32 -12.25
N GLY A 132 -9.47 16.69 -11.23
CA GLY A 132 -9.52 17.16 -9.85
C GLY A 132 -8.90 18.55 -9.66
N VAL A 133 -7.81 18.83 -10.33
CA VAL A 133 -7.12 20.12 -10.35
C VAL A 133 -7.98 21.19 -11.06
N GLU A 134 -8.49 20.88 -12.27
CA GLU A 134 -9.28 21.80 -13.09
C GLU A 134 -10.62 22.16 -12.43
N ARG A 135 -11.30 21.18 -11.81
CA ARG A 135 -12.54 21.43 -11.04
C ARG A 135 -12.34 22.38 -9.86
N ARG A 136 -11.12 22.49 -9.34
CA ARG A 136 -10.74 23.38 -8.25
C ARG A 136 -10.17 24.72 -8.74
N GLY A 137 -10.25 24.99 -10.05
CA GLY A 137 -9.91 26.27 -10.65
C GLY A 137 -8.44 26.48 -10.98
N LEU A 138 -7.61 25.42 -10.98
CA LEU A 138 -6.20 25.48 -11.38
C LEU A 138 -6.03 24.79 -12.76
N SER A 139 -5.40 25.45 -13.71
CA SER A 139 -5.13 24.85 -15.01
C SER A 139 -4.05 23.75 -14.92
N ARG A 140 -4.05 22.80 -15.89
CA ARG A 140 -3.02 21.76 -16.00
C ARG A 140 -1.61 22.35 -16.12
N GLY A 141 -1.47 23.43 -16.90
CA GLY A 141 -0.18 24.10 -17.09
C GLY A 141 0.38 24.67 -15.80
N GLU A 142 -0.46 25.31 -14.99
CA GLU A 142 -0.09 25.84 -13.68
C GLU A 142 0.29 24.71 -12.72
N ALA A 143 -0.49 23.63 -12.66
CA ALA A 143 -0.20 22.47 -11.82
C ALA A 143 1.16 21.83 -12.20
N ILE A 144 1.43 21.61 -13.50
CA ILE A 144 2.70 21.07 -13.97
C ILE A 144 3.86 22.04 -13.64
N THR A 145 3.66 23.33 -13.83
CA THR A 145 4.67 24.36 -13.51
C THR A 145 4.98 24.38 -12.02
N PHE A 146 3.94 24.23 -11.18
CA PHE A 146 4.11 24.13 -9.72
C PHE A 146 4.90 22.89 -9.32
N LEU A 147 4.53 21.72 -9.85
CA LEU A 147 5.16 20.43 -9.51
C LEU A 147 6.61 20.33 -9.97
N ARG A 148 7.00 21.05 -11.02
CA ARG A 148 8.40 21.06 -11.52
C ARG A 148 9.36 21.86 -10.64
N LYS A 149 8.85 22.72 -9.77
CA LYS A 149 9.68 23.56 -8.91
C LYS A 149 9.92 22.87 -7.57
N GLU A 150 11.15 22.45 -7.32
CA GLU A 150 11.56 21.74 -6.10
C GLU A 150 11.15 22.50 -4.81
N GLN A 151 11.26 23.81 -4.81
CA GLN A 151 10.88 24.69 -3.70
C GLN A 151 9.41 24.57 -3.29
N ASN A 152 8.53 24.11 -4.18
CA ASN A 152 7.11 23.92 -3.90
C ASN A 152 6.81 22.58 -3.19
N GLY A 153 7.77 21.67 -3.19
CA GLY A 153 7.63 20.35 -2.59
C GLY A 153 7.29 20.42 -1.10
N GLN A 154 7.91 21.34 -0.35
CA GLN A 154 7.64 21.53 1.07
C GLN A 154 6.21 22.02 1.34
N ALA A 155 5.72 22.95 0.52
CA ALA A 155 4.34 23.46 0.65
C ALA A 155 3.33 22.34 0.36
N LEU A 156 3.58 21.54 -0.69
CA LEU A 156 2.74 20.40 -1.03
C LEU A 156 2.74 19.32 0.09
N MET A 157 3.90 19.01 0.65
CA MET A 157 3.98 18.06 1.77
C MET A 157 3.20 18.56 3.00
N LYS A 158 3.36 19.83 3.36
CA LYS A 158 2.59 20.44 4.47
C LYS A 158 1.09 20.29 4.25
N GLU A 159 0.59 20.68 3.08
CA GLU A 159 -0.84 20.55 2.77
C GLU A 159 -1.35 19.12 2.80
N SER A 160 -0.53 18.16 2.40
CA SER A 160 -0.96 16.76 2.41
C SER A 160 -1.06 16.17 3.82
N TYR A 161 -0.16 16.57 4.73
CA TYR A 161 -0.17 16.06 6.11
C TYR A 161 -1.05 16.89 7.05
N ASP A 162 -1.12 18.19 6.82
CA ASP A 162 -1.88 19.15 7.64
C ASP A 162 -2.55 20.18 6.72
N PRO A 163 -3.77 19.88 6.24
CA PRO A 163 -4.49 20.73 5.28
C PRO A 163 -4.68 22.15 5.79
N GLY A 164 -4.23 23.13 5.01
CA GLY A 164 -4.28 24.56 5.34
C GLY A 164 -3.01 25.11 5.99
N SER A 165 -2.05 24.25 6.35
CA SER A 165 -0.84 24.67 7.09
C SER A 165 0.23 25.33 6.23
N SER A 166 0.22 25.13 4.89
CA SER A 166 1.21 25.74 4.01
C SER A 166 0.92 27.21 3.71
N GLY A 167 -0.33 27.65 3.80
CA GLY A 167 -0.79 28.96 3.34
C GLY A 167 -0.71 29.14 1.81
N ASN A 168 -0.42 28.07 1.05
CA ASN A 168 -0.27 28.11 -0.41
C ASN A 168 -1.50 27.51 -1.10
N PRO A 169 -2.35 28.35 -1.73
CA PRO A 169 -3.60 27.88 -2.34
C PRO A 169 -3.37 26.88 -3.49
N THR A 170 -2.30 27.02 -4.25
CA THR A 170 -1.95 26.10 -5.34
C THR A 170 -1.53 24.74 -4.78
N ALA A 171 -0.72 24.72 -3.71
CA ALA A 171 -0.34 23.49 -3.03
C ALA A 171 -1.57 22.75 -2.49
N LYS A 172 -2.53 23.48 -1.89
CA LYS A 172 -3.79 22.92 -1.38
C LYS A 172 -4.59 22.22 -2.48
N ILE A 173 -4.82 22.90 -3.60
CA ILE A 173 -5.57 22.33 -4.73
C ILE A 173 -4.91 21.04 -5.23
N ILE A 174 -3.59 21.06 -5.38
CA ILE A 174 -2.84 19.89 -5.86
C ILE A 174 -2.88 18.76 -4.84
N ALA A 175 -2.70 19.04 -3.54
CA ALA A 175 -2.77 18.04 -2.48
C ALA A 175 -4.14 17.33 -2.43
N GLU A 176 -5.23 18.10 -2.51
CA GLU A 176 -6.60 17.57 -2.54
C GLU A 176 -6.85 16.70 -3.78
N ALA A 177 -6.35 17.12 -4.96
CA ALA A 177 -6.47 16.32 -6.19
C ALA A 177 -5.64 15.02 -6.12
N MET A 178 -4.47 15.07 -5.49
CA MET A 178 -3.64 13.88 -5.24
C MET A 178 -4.33 12.92 -4.27
N GLU A 179 -4.94 13.41 -3.18
CA GLU A 179 -5.66 12.56 -2.23
C GLU A 179 -6.85 11.87 -2.92
N GLU A 180 -7.62 12.59 -3.73
CA GLU A 180 -8.74 12.02 -4.50
C GLU A 180 -8.25 10.92 -5.46
N THR A 181 -7.13 11.14 -6.14
CA THR A 181 -6.52 10.17 -7.06
C THR A 181 -6.02 8.94 -6.30
N ASN A 182 -5.33 9.13 -5.19
CA ASN A 182 -4.82 8.04 -4.34
C ASN A 182 -5.96 7.20 -3.77
N GLU A 183 -7.05 7.83 -3.33
CA GLU A 183 -8.22 7.11 -2.83
C GLU A 183 -8.92 6.31 -3.94
N HIS A 184 -8.98 6.84 -5.16
CA HIS A 184 -9.47 6.10 -6.32
C HIS A 184 -8.60 4.86 -6.58
N LEU A 185 -7.27 5.02 -6.60
CA LEU A 185 -6.32 3.93 -6.82
C LEU A 185 -6.40 2.88 -5.69
N ARG A 186 -6.52 3.32 -4.45
CA ARG A 186 -6.70 2.44 -3.30
C ARG A 186 -7.97 1.58 -3.45
N LYS A 187 -9.11 2.21 -3.76
CA LYS A 187 -10.37 1.50 -4.00
C LYS A 187 -10.26 0.52 -5.17
N LEU A 188 -9.57 0.92 -6.23
CA LEU A 188 -9.33 0.06 -7.37
C LEU A 188 -8.48 -1.15 -7.00
N ALA A 189 -7.36 -0.94 -6.27
CA ALA A 189 -6.52 -2.02 -5.78
C ALA A 189 -7.31 -2.99 -4.89
N ASN A 190 -8.11 -2.47 -3.95
CA ASN A 190 -8.93 -3.28 -3.06
C ASN A 190 -10.04 -4.04 -3.80
N LYS A 191 -10.59 -3.48 -4.87
CA LYS A 191 -11.52 -4.21 -5.76
C LYS A 191 -10.88 -5.47 -6.36
N TYR A 192 -9.59 -5.45 -6.61
CA TYR A 192 -8.81 -6.57 -7.13
C TYR A 192 -8.12 -7.41 -6.06
N GLY A 193 -8.45 -7.18 -4.77
CA GLY A 193 -8.04 -8.04 -3.67
C GLY A 193 -6.81 -7.58 -2.90
N ALA A 194 -6.28 -6.38 -3.18
CA ALA A 194 -5.34 -5.74 -2.27
C ALA A 194 -6.10 -5.33 -0.99
N ASP A 195 -5.41 -5.34 0.15
CA ASP A 195 -5.97 -4.85 1.40
C ASP A 195 -5.19 -3.60 1.84
N VAL A 196 -5.35 -2.54 1.04
CA VAL A 196 -4.68 -1.27 1.30
C VAL A 196 -5.54 -0.43 2.22
N ALA A 197 -5.09 -0.21 3.45
CA ALA A 197 -5.73 0.68 4.40
C ALA A 197 -5.70 2.13 3.90
N ARG A 198 -6.69 2.94 4.33
CA ARG A 198 -6.67 4.37 4.06
C ARG A 198 -5.73 5.06 5.03
N ILE A 199 -4.77 5.79 4.51
CA ILE A 199 -3.90 6.69 5.27
C ILE A 199 -4.20 8.12 4.79
N PRO A 200 -4.85 8.97 5.61
CA PRO A 200 -5.09 10.36 5.26
C PRO A 200 -3.76 11.09 4.98
N GLY A 201 -3.77 11.94 3.95
CA GLY A 201 -2.56 12.69 3.59
C GLY A 201 -1.42 11.85 3.00
N TYR A 202 -1.69 10.60 2.58
CA TYR A 202 -0.68 9.74 2.00
C TYR A 202 -0.12 10.33 0.70
N LEU A 203 1.11 10.76 0.78
CA LEU A 203 1.95 11.05 -0.39
C LEU A 203 2.92 9.90 -0.59
N VAL A 204 2.95 9.37 -1.82
CA VAL A 204 3.99 8.41 -2.21
C VAL A 204 5.34 9.14 -2.15
N LYS A 205 6.07 8.93 -1.06
CA LYS A 205 7.40 9.50 -0.89
C LYS A 205 8.40 8.67 -1.68
N GLN A 206 8.36 8.78 -3.00
CA GLN A 206 9.35 8.19 -3.89
C GLN A 206 10.06 9.29 -4.66
N SER A 207 11.02 9.92 -4.02
CA SER A 207 12.10 10.60 -4.73
C SER A 207 13.42 9.93 -4.35
N HIS A 208 13.57 8.68 -4.74
CA HIS A 208 14.91 8.12 -4.82
C HIS A 208 15.54 8.64 -6.11
N ASP A 209 16.45 9.61 -5.97
CA ASP A 209 17.39 9.91 -7.03
C ASP A 209 18.29 8.67 -7.17
N SER A 210 17.94 7.80 -8.12
CA SER A 210 18.64 6.55 -8.35
C SER A 210 20.14 6.77 -8.62
N LEU A 211 20.51 7.91 -9.20
CA LEU A 211 21.91 8.28 -9.43
C LEU A 211 22.62 8.65 -8.13
N LYS A 212 21.94 9.33 -7.20
CA LYS A 212 22.49 9.60 -5.87
C LYS A 212 22.67 8.34 -5.06
N ILE A 213 21.67 7.44 -5.08
CA ILE A 213 21.75 6.15 -4.39
C ILE A 213 22.88 5.29 -4.96
N THR A 214 23.00 5.21 -6.30
CA THR A 214 24.05 4.43 -6.95
C THR A 214 25.45 5.00 -6.68
N LYS A 215 25.57 6.32 -6.46
CA LYS A 215 26.83 6.98 -6.08
C LYS A 215 27.15 6.91 -4.60
N ALA A 216 26.14 6.69 -3.75
CA ALA A 216 26.37 6.47 -2.34
C ALA A 216 26.99 5.08 -2.14
N THR A 217 28.04 5.01 -1.32
CA THR A 217 28.56 3.70 -0.89
C THR A 217 27.57 3.04 0.05
N LYS A 218 27.57 1.68 0.13
CA LYS A 218 26.75 0.94 1.10
C LYS A 218 26.96 1.48 2.50
N ASP A 219 28.19 1.74 2.91
CA ASP A 219 28.54 2.25 4.23
C ASP A 219 27.93 3.63 4.53
N ALA A 220 27.93 4.54 3.55
CA ALA A 220 27.31 5.85 3.70
C ALA A 220 25.79 5.72 3.85
N TRP A 221 25.16 4.88 3.03
CA TRP A 221 23.73 4.64 3.09
C TRP A 221 23.31 3.98 4.42
N VAL A 222 24.03 2.95 4.86
CA VAL A 222 23.77 2.26 6.14
C VAL A 222 23.91 3.22 7.32
N ARG A 223 24.97 4.02 7.36
CA ARG A 223 25.18 5.02 8.43
C ARG A 223 24.00 6.01 8.53
N ASP A 224 23.45 6.42 7.41
CA ASP A 224 22.37 7.41 7.38
C ASP A 224 21.00 6.79 7.68
N ILE A 225 20.78 5.51 7.33
CA ILE A 225 19.49 4.83 7.48
C ILE A 225 19.36 4.09 8.81
N LEU A 226 20.43 3.44 9.30
CA LEU A 226 20.39 2.61 10.50
C LEU A 226 19.79 3.31 11.73
N PRO A 227 20.09 4.60 12.02
CA PRO A 227 19.51 5.32 13.13
C PRO A 227 18.02 5.66 12.98
N LEU A 228 17.48 5.53 11.74
CA LEU A 228 16.10 5.88 11.41
C LEU A 228 15.19 4.65 11.37
N LEU A 229 15.76 3.44 11.47
CA LEU A 229 15.00 2.21 11.43
C LEU A 229 14.40 1.89 12.80
N ASP A 230 13.15 1.45 12.80
CA ASP A 230 12.53 0.81 13.95
C ASP A 230 13.12 -0.59 14.10
N GLU A 231 13.94 -0.79 15.13
CA GLU A 231 14.65 -2.04 15.36
C GLU A 231 13.72 -3.25 15.48
N GLY A 232 12.61 -3.08 16.19
CA GLY A 232 11.66 -4.17 16.44
C GLY A 232 10.85 -4.58 15.22
N ARG A 233 10.73 -3.68 14.22
CA ARG A 233 10.01 -3.97 12.96
C ARG A 233 10.92 -4.34 11.81
N THR A 234 12.17 -3.92 11.87
CA THR A 234 13.13 -4.12 10.78
C THR A 234 13.93 -5.39 10.94
N PHE A 235 14.21 -5.79 12.16
CA PHE A 235 15.08 -6.94 12.45
C PHE A 235 14.34 -7.98 13.29
N ASP A 236 14.47 -9.24 12.91
CA ASP A 236 13.96 -10.38 13.68
C ASP A 236 14.81 -10.60 14.94
N GLY A 237 14.37 -10.03 16.07
CA GLY A 237 15.04 -10.13 17.37
C GLY A 237 16.25 -9.18 17.53
N PRO A 238 16.86 -9.19 18.74
CA PRO A 238 17.98 -8.31 19.05
C PRO A 238 19.21 -8.66 18.21
N LYS A 239 19.78 -7.67 17.54
CA LYS A 239 20.98 -7.79 16.70
C LYS A 239 22.05 -6.80 17.13
N THR A 240 23.31 -7.19 17.03
CA THR A 240 24.43 -6.28 17.14
C THR A 240 24.47 -5.32 15.92
N ASP A 241 25.12 -4.18 16.06
CA ASP A 241 25.25 -3.23 14.92
C ASP A 241 25.92 -3.87 13.71
N ALA A 242 26.87 -4.77 13.91
CA ALA A 242 27.51 -5.51 12.83
C ALA A 242 26.52 -6.41 12.08
N GLU A 243 25.65 -7.13 12.79
CA GLU A 243 24.61 -7.97 12.19
C GLU A 243 23.53 -7.15 11.48
N LYS A 244 23.18 -5.97 12.01
CA LYS A 244 22.26 -5.03 11.36
C LYS A 244 22.84 -4.51 10.04
N ILE A 245 24.14 -4.16 10.04
CA ILE A 245 24.86 -3.71 8.83
C ILE A 245 24.94 -4.80 7.78
N GLU A 246 25.13 -6.07 8.18
CA GLU A 246 25.16 -7.20 7.27
C GLU A 246 23.78 -7.48 6.67
N TYR A 247 22.72 -7.31 7.46
CA TYR A 247 21.32 -7.47 7.02
C TYR A 247 20.88 -6.45 5.99
N LEU A 248 21.34 -5.20 6.10
CA LEU A 248 21.05 -4.10 5.18
C LEU A 248 21.95 -4.10 3.94
#